data_b69be33ddbd43024052f5655ffd54e80
#
_entry.id   b69be33ddbd43024052f5655ffd54e80
#
_cell.length_a   1.000
_cell.length_b   1.000
_cell.length_c   1.000
_cell.angle_alpha   90.00
_cell.angle_beta   90.00
_cell.angle_gamma   90.00
#
_symmetry.space_group_name_H-M   'P 1'
#
loop_
_entity.id
_entity.type
_entity.pdbx_description
1 polymer ?
#
loop_
_entity_poly.entity_id
_entity_poly.type
_entity_poly.pdbx_seq_one_letter_code
_entity_poly.pdbx_strand_id
1 'polypeptide(L)'
;MRCVKCGQELPDDANFCRRCGSPTIRNMSYLVQKARENDQEALTEIYKISSPAVYKTIRVLIKDEDTVYDILQDTYVKAFTRLNQLQNPDKLIPWLKMIANNLAKDWLKKSKPVFFTDIYG
;
A
#
# COMPACT_ATOMS: atom_id res chain seq x y z
N MET A 1 11.76 -12.31 16.90
CA MET A 1 10.51 -11.67 16.39
C MET A 1 9.76 -12.62 15.46
N ARG A 2 8.54 -12.33 15.19
CA ARG A 2 7.76 -13.15 14.26
C ARG A 2 7.53 -12.43 12.95
N CYS A 3 7.51 -13.19 11.87
CA CYS A 3 7.12 -12.65 10.58
C CYS A 3 5.65 -12.21 10.60
N VAL A 4 5.40 -10.96 10.18
CA VAL A 4 4.03 -10.42 10.19
C VAL A 4 3.13 -11.06 9.15
N LYS A 5 3.70 -11.77 8.18
CA LYS A 5 2.94 -12.38 7.10
C LYS A 5 2.67 -13.87 7.33
N CYS A 6 3.68 -14.64 7.70
CA CYS A 6 3.53 -16.09 7.83
C CYS A 6 3.66 -16.61 9.27
N GLY A 7 4.06 -15.76 10.22
CA GLY A 7 4.20 -16.13 11.61
C GLY A 7 5.47 -16.89 11.98
N GLN A 8 6.39 -17.05 11.04
CA GLN A 8 7.66 -17.75 11.30
C GLN A 8 8.48 -17.01 12.34
N GLU A 9 9.05 -17.76 13.28
CA GLU A 9 9.97 -17.19 14.28
C GLU A 9 11.27 -16.80 13.62
N LEU A 10 11.75 -15.59 13.90
CA LEU A 10 12.91 -15.01 13.25
C LEU A 10 13.84 -14.38 14.28
N PRO A 11 15.16 -14.29 13.98
CA PRO A 11 16.08 -13.49 14.79
C PRO A 11 15.63 -12.02 14.86
N ASP A 12 15.96 -11.35 15.95
CA ASP A 12 15.56 -9.96 16.14
C ASP A 12 16.22 -9.00 15.15
N ASP A 13 17.32 -9.39 14.55
CA ASP A 13 18.03 -8.60 13.56
C ASP A 13 17.69 -8.99 12.11
N ALA A 14 16.73 -9.88 11.91
CA ALA A 14 16.36 -10.32 10.58
C ALA A 14 15.68 -9.20 9.79
N ASN A 15 16.12 -8.99 8.54
CA ASN A 15 15.51 -8.03 7.63
C ASN A 15 14.44 -8.66 6.77
N PHE A 16 14.53 -9.96 6.52
CA PHE A 16 13.58 -10.71 5.70
C PHE A 16 13.25 -12.03 6.37
N CYS A 17 12.03 -12.48 6.14
CA CYS A 17 11.62 -13.80 6.58
C CYS A 17 12.26 -14.87 5.69
N ARG A 18 12.89 -15.85 6.30
CA ARG A 18 13.51 -16.96 5.57
C ARG A 18 12.50 -17.81 4.84
N ARG A 19 11.29 -17.86 5.36
CA ARG A 19 10.25 -18.76 4.85
C ARG A 19 9.46 -18.16 3.72
N CYS A 20 8.99 -16.92 3.88
CA CYS A 20 8.12 -16.31 2.88
C CYS A 20 8.79 -15.18 2.10
N GLY A 21 9.99 -14.76 2.49
CA GLY A 21 10.73 -13.70 1.81
C GLY A 21 10.21 -12.30 2.06
N SER A 22 9.18 -12.14 2.90
CA SER A 22 8.64 -10.83 3.22
C SER A 22 9.56 -10.06 4.15
N PRO A 23 9.59 -8.71 4.04
CA PRO A 23 10.38 -7.91 4.96
C PRO A 23 9.81 -7.99 6.38
N THR A 24 10.70 -7.94 7.35
CA THR A 24 10.33 -7.91 8.75
C THR A 24 9.89 -6.51 9.17
N ILE A 25 9.30 -6.39 10.36
CA ILE A 25 8.94 -5.09 10.93
C ILE A 25 10.17 -4.18 11.02
N ARG A 26 11.30 -4.75 11.37
CA ARG A 26 12.55 -4.00 11.46
C ARG A 26 12.95 -3.41 10.11
N ASN A 27 12.86 -4.20 9.05
CA ASN A 27 13.17 -3.73 7.71
C ASN A 27 12.14 -2.72 7.22
N MET A 28 10.87 -2.91 7.54
CA MET A 28 9.81 -1.96 7.24
C MET A 28 10.11 -0.58 7.84
N SER A 29 10.49 -0.55 9.12
CA SER A 29 10.82 0.70 9.81
C SER A 29 11.99 1.40 9.13
N TYR A 30 13.02 0.65 8.76
CA TYR A 30 14.17 1.19 8.05
C TYR A 30 13.75 1.78 6.70
N LEU A 31 12.97 1.03 5.93
CA LEU A 31 12.53 1.48 4.61
C LEU A 31 11.67 2.73 4.70
N VAL A 32 10.74 2.78 5.64
CA VAL A 32 9.88 3.95 5.81
C VAL A 32 10.70 5.18 6.18
N GLN A 33 11.66 5.03 7.07
CA GLN A 33 12.52 6.14 7.45
C GLN A 33 13.33 6.66 6.27
N LYS A 34 13.92 5.76 5.49
CA LYS A 34 14.68 6.13 4.30
C LYS A 34 13.79 6.77 3.24
N ALA A 35 12.60 6.26 3.07
CA ALA A 35 11.63 6.81 2.13
C ALA A 35 11.22 8.24 2.52
N ARG A 36 11.11 8.52 3.81
CA ARG A 36 10.82 9.88 4.30
C ARG A 36 11.94 10.86 3.96
N GLU A 37 13.15 10.35 3.75
CA GLU A 37 14.31 11.14 3.32
C GLU A 37 14.43 11.19 1.79
N ASN A 38 13.40 10.75 1.07
CA ASN A 38 13.36 10.68 -0.39
C ASN A 38 14.38 9.74 -1.02
N ASP A 39 14.74 8.68 -0.30
CA ASP A 39 15.61 7.64 -0.83
C ASP A 39 14.86 6.83 -1.88
N GLN A 40 15.29 6.91 -3.14
CA GLN A 40 14.62 6.26 -4.26
C GLN A 40 14.63 4.74 -4.16
N GLU A 41 15.69 4.16 -3.64
CA GLU A 41 15.76 2.71 -3.44
C GLU A 41 14.72 2.25 -2.42
N ALA A 42 14.56 3.00 -1.33
CA ALA A 42 13.58 2.66 -0.30
C ALA A 42 12.16 2.78 -0.85
N LEU A 43 11.87 3.84 -1.61
CA LEU A 43 10.56 4.01 -2.23
C LEU A 43 10.26 2.87 -3.20
N THR A 44 11.24 2.47 -4.00
CA THR A 44 11.10 1.34 -4.93
C THR A 44 10.83 0.03 -4.20
N GLU A 45 11.55 -0.22 -3.11
CA GLU A 45 11.37 -1.43 -2.32
C GLU A 45 9.98 -1.48 -1.69
N ILE A 46 9.52 -0.36 -1.14
CA ILE A 46 8.16 -0.28 -0.59
C ILE A 46 7.13 -0.60 -1.66
N TYR A 47 7.30 -0.07 -2.85
CA TYR A 47 6.41 -0.36 -3.97
C TYR A 47 6.40 -1.85 -4.29
N LYS A 48 7.56 -2.47 -4.45
CA LYS A 48 7.67 -3.89 -4.79
C LYS A 48 7.03 -4.78 -3.75
N ILE A 49 7.22 -4.46 -2.47
CA ILE A 49 6.72 -5.26 -1.36
C ILE A 49 5.20 -5.18 -1.28
N SER A 50 4.64 -4.00 -1.46
CA SER A 50 3.24 -3.72 -1.15
C SER A 50 2.32 -3.75 -2.35
N SER A 51 2.84 -3.55 -3.56
CA SER A 51 1.98 -3.40 -4.74
C SER A 51 1.06 -4.59 -5.03
N PRO A 52 1.46 -5.86 -4.83
CA PRO A 52 0.53 -6.96 -5.04
C PRO A 52 -0.70 -6.89 -4.16
N ALA A 53 -0.52 -6.53 -2.89
CA ALA A 53 -1.63 -6.40 -1.94
C ALA A 53 -2.52 -5.21 -2.26
N VAL A 54 -1.91 -4.08 -2.62
CA VAL A 54 -2.64 -2.87 -2.99
C VAL A 54 -3.41 -3.09 -4.30
N TYR A 55 -2.78 -3.73 -5.27
CA TYR A 55 -3.42 -4.10 -6.54
C TYR A 55 -4.70 -4.91 -6.29
N LYS A 56 -4.62 -5.93 -5.45
CA LYS A 56 -5.78 -6.76 -5.12
C LYS A 56 -6.91 -5.94 -4.48
N THR A 57 -6.55 -5.03 -3.60
CA THR A 57 -7.53 -4.16 -2.95
C THR A 57 -8.31 -3.32 -3.97
N ILE A 58 -7.61 -2.76 -4.95
CA ILE A 58 -8.24 -1.98 -6.01
C ILE A 58 -9.05 -2.89 -6.92
N ARG A 59 -8.52 -4.05 -7.27
CA ARG A 59 -9.15 -4.98 -8.19
C ARG A 59 -10.50 -5.49 -7.71
N VAL A 60 -10.70 -5.56 -6.42
CA VAL A 60 -12.01 -5.94 -5.85
C VAL A 60 -13.09 -4.93 -6.27
N LEU A 61 -12.75 -3.66 -6.36
CA LEU A 61 -13.71 -2.60 -6.68
C LEU A 61 -13.74 -2.23 -8.16
N ILE A 62 -12.61 -2.32 -8.83
CA ILE A 62 -12.43 -1.87 -10.21
C ILE A 62 -12.06 -3.07 -11.09
N LYS A 63 -12.81 -3.29 -12.17
CA LYS A 63 -12.57 -4.43 -13.04
C LYS A 63 -11.70 -4.10 -14.24
N ASP A 64 -11.66 -2.84 -14.63
CA ASP A 64 -10.84 -2.39 -15.75
C ASP A 64 -9.38 -2.29 -15.34
N GLU A 65 -8.54 -3.10 -15.98
CA GLU A 65 -7.14 -3.22 -15.59
C GLU A 65 -6.37 -1.90 -15.74
N ASP A 66 -6.61 -1.16 -16.81
CA ASP A 66 -5.94 0.13 -17.01
C ASP A 66 -6.27 1.10 -15.87
N THR A 67 -7.53 1.13 -15.46
CA THR A 67 -7.97 1.97 -14.36
C THR A 67 -7.34 1.51 -13.04
N VAL A 68 -7.21 0.20 -12.83
CA VAL A 68 -6.56 -0.34 -11.64
C VAL A 68 -5.13 0.18 -11.53
N TYR A 69 -4.38 0.15 -12.63
CA TYR A 69 -3.00 0.64 -12.64
C TYR A 69 -2.91 2.15 -12.42
N ASP A 70 -3.85 2.92 -12.98
CA ASP A 70 -3.91 4.36 -12.74
C ASP A 70 -4.13 4.66 -11.26
N ILE A 71 -5.06 3.96 -10.64
CA ILE A 71 -5.34 4.14 -9.20
C ILE A 71 -4.16 3.67 -8.36
N LEU A 72 -3.50 2.59 -8.78
CA LEU A 72 -2.31 2.11 -8.09
C LEU A 72 -1.21 3.17 -8.06
N GLN A 73 -0.93 3.80 -9.19
CA GLN A 73 0.05 4.88 -9.26
C GLN A 73 -0.35 6.06 -8.39
N ASP A 74 -1.61 6.48 -8.48
CA ASP A 74 -2.12 7.59 -7.66
C ASP A 74 -2.00 7.28 -6.17
N THR A 75 -2.22 6.04 -5.80
CA THR A 75 -2.07 5.58 -4.41
C THR A 75 -0.66 5.86 -3.90
N TYR A 76 0.35 5.49 -4.69
CA TYR A 76 1.75 5.67 -4.27
C TYR A 76 2.19 7.12 -4.30
N VAL A 77 1.75 7.90 -5.28
CA VAL A 77 2.01 9.34 -5.30
C VAL A 77 1.47 9.98 -4.03
N LYS A 78 0.23 9.66 -3.69
CA LYS A 78 -0.41 10.22 -2.50
C LYS A 78 0.26 9.72 -1.21
N ALA A 79 0.55 8.44 -1.15
CA ALA A 79 1.18 7.83 0.02
C ALA A 79 2.57 8.42 0.27
N PHE A 80 3.38 8.55 -0.77
CA PHE A 80 4.74 9.05 -0.61
C PHE A 80 4.77 10.52 -0.22
N THR A 81 3.81 11.33 -0.69
CA THR A 81 3.71 12.72 -0.25
C THR A 81 3.24 12.85 1.20
N ARG A 82 2.56 11.83 1.72
CA ARG A 82 2.00 11.83 3.08
C ARG A 82 2.68 10.84 4.02
N LEU A 83 3.85 10.37 3.65
CA LEU A 83 4.54 9.32 4.41
C LEU A 83 4.86 9.75 5.85
N ASN A 84 5.02 11.04 6.08
CA ASN A 84 5.24 11.58 7.43
C ASN A 84 4.03 11.41 8.34
N GLN A 85 2.85 11.17 7.79
CA GLN A 85 1.64 10.95 8.56
C GLN A 85 1.53 9.51 9.07
N LEU A 86 2.32 8.59 8.51
CA LEU A 86 2.35 7.21 8.98
C LEU A 86 3.12 7.15 10.28
N GLN A 87 2.41 6.92 11.38
CA GLN A 87 3.02 6.90 12.69
C GLN A 87 3.72 5.59 13.01
N ASN A 88 3.17 4.50 12.52
CA ASN A 88 3.63 3.16 12.85
C ASN A 88 4.02 2.41 11.56
N PRO A 89 5.34 2.22 11.30
CA PRO A 89 5.78 1.58 10.05
C PRO A 89 5.23 0.19 9.80
N ASP A 90 4.88 -0.57 10.84
CA ASP A 90 4.31 -1.89 10.65
C ASP A 90 2.87 -1.83 10.13
N LYS A 91 2.26 -0.65 10.12
CA LYS A 91 0.94 -0.42 9.53
C LYS A 91 1.00 0.09 8.10
N LEU A 92 2.18 0.06 7.49
CA LEU A 92 2.37 0.59 6.14
C LEU A 92 1.40 -0.01 5.12
N ILE A 93 1.32 -1.34 5.06
CA ILE A 93 0.48 -2.02 4.06
C ILE A 93 -1.01 -1.74 4.29
N PRO A 94 -1.56 -1.89 5.52
CA PRO A 94 -2.94 -1.49 5.77
C PRO A 94 -3.22 -0.02 5.44
N TRP A 95 -2.27 0.85 5.71
CA TRP A 95 -2.39 2.28 5.40
C TRP A 95 -2.46 2.53 3.89
N LEU A 96 -1.59 1.85 3.12
CA LEU A 96 -1.62 1.93 1.66
C LEU A 96 -2.93 1.40 1.09
N LYS A 97 -3.43 0.29 1.62
CA LYS A 97 -4.71 -0.27 1.21
C LYS A 97 -5.86 0.69 1.46
N MET A 98 -5.82 1.39 2.58
CA MET A 98 -6.85 2.40 2.90
C MET A 98 -6.86 3.53 1.87
N ILE A 99 -5.69 4.05 1.53
CA ILE A 99 -5.57 5.10 0.52
C ILE A 99 -6.10 4.61 -0.83
N ALA A 100 -5.69 3.41 -1.24
CA ALA A 100 -6.12 2.82 -2.50
C ALA A 100 -7.63 2.59 -2.53
N ASN A 101 -8.18 2.08 -1.45
CA ASN A 101 -9.62 1.85 -1.34
C ASN A 101 -10.41 3.14 -1.47
N ASN A 102 -9.96 4.20 -0.82
CA ASN A 102 -10.60 5.50 -0.90
C ASN A 102 -10.54 6.08 -2.31
N LEU A 103 -9.40 5.96 -2.98
CA LEU A 103 -9.25 6.43 -4.36
C LEU A 103 -10.13 5.64 -5.32
N ALA A 104 -10.21 4.32 -5.13
CA ALA A 104 -11.07 3.49 -5.96
C ALA A 104 -12.54 3.84 -5.79
N LYS A 105 -12.97 4.07 -4.56
CA LYS A 105 -14.34 4.50 -4.28
C LYS A 105 -14.66 5.86 -4.90
N ASP A 106 -13.73 6.79 -4.79
CA ASP A 106 -13.89 8.11 -5.39
C ASP A 106 -14.00 8.00 -6.92
N TRP A 107 -13.17 7.16 -7.52
CA TRP A 107 -13.25 6.93 -8.97
C TRP A 107 -14.61 6.38 -9.37
N LEU A 108 -15.13 5.41 -8.63
CA LEU A 108 -16.44 4.83 -8.89
C LEU A 108 -17.56 5.88 -8.82
N LYS A 109 -17.49 6.78 -7.85
CA LYS A 109 -18.45 7.86 -7.72
C LYS A 109 -18.43 8.81 -8.92
N LYS A 110 -17.23 9.16 -9.37
CA LYS A 110 -17.05 10.09 -10.48
C LYS A 110 -17.41 9.47 -11.81
N SER A 111 -17.21 8.17 -11.97
CA SER A 111 -17.40 7.47 -13.24
C SER A 111 -18.83 7.04 -13.47
N LYS A 112 -19.66 7.01 -12.45
CA LYS A 112 -21.06 6.64 -12.60
C LYS A 112 -21.84 7.74 -13.33
N PRO A 113 -22.77 7.37 -14.20
CA PRO A 113 -23.63 8.36 -14.83
C PRO A 113 -24.36 9.19 -13.79
N VAL A 114 -24.48 10.49 -14.09
CA VAL A 114 -25.14 11.42 -13.19
C VAL A 114 -26.64 11.34 -13.40
N PHE A 115 -27.29 10.45 -12.71
CA PHE A 115 -28.74 10.39 -12.70
C PHE A 115 -29.15 9.95 -11.29
N PHE A 116 -30.12 9.09 -11.16
CA PHE A 116 -30.68 8.77 -9.84
C PHE A 116 -29.65 8.39 -8.77
N THR A 117 -28.55 7.76 -9.17
CA THR A 117 -27.56 7.32 -8.19
C THR A 117 -26.91 8.47 -7.44
N ASP A 118 -26.60 9.54 -8.16
CA ASP A 118 -25.98 10.70 -7.56
C ASP A 118 -26.95 11.53 -6.75
N ILE A 119 -28.22 11.43 -7.09
CA ILE A 119 -29.27 12.10 -6.34
C ILE A 119 -29.41 11.50 -4.95
N TYR A 120 -29.22 10.21 -4.83
CA TYR A 120 -29.42 9.51 -3.58
C TYR A 120 -28.14 9.27 -2.80
N GLY A 121 -27.03 9.47 -3.43
CA GLY A 121 -25.79 9.09 -2.80
C GLY A 121 -24.78 9.94 -2.69
#